data_11a70eadd512c83f0417f1dbd255f99d
#
_entry.id   11a70eadd512c83f0417f1dbd255f99d
#
_cell.length_a   1.000
_cell.length_b   1.000
_cell.length_c   1.000
_cell.angle_alpha   90.00
_cell.angle_beta   90.00
_cell.angle_gamma   90.00
#
_symmetry.space_group_name_H-M   'P 1'
#
loop_
_entity.id
_entity.type
_entity.pdbx_description
1 polymer ?
#
loop_
_entity_poly.entity_id
_entity_poly.type
_entity_poly.pdbx_seq_one_letter_code
_entity_poly.pdbx_strand_id
1 'polypeptide(L)'
;MNLKGRSFLTLLDFTPEEITKFKAEAVRTWGNGTPIYQQAAAYTLMLNTGLRTGEALGLLNSDIDLENRVIHLQRGVKEVFRREGTESTSGREVKIGKLKSTSSKRDVPLNQAAVDAILTLRAERYFGEDSPLISDEHGDYTRPVNFRKRYYRILEAAGLEQRGLHTLRHTFATNLVNGVKQPGGTIRSLSPRQVADLLGHSTSEITELYYVKKDTSRLAGILAGFAL
;
A
#
# COMPACT_ATOMS: atom_id res chain seq x y z
N MET A 1 -10.19 14.16 23.02
CA MET A 1 -10.18 12.69 22.91
C MET A 1 -8.80 12.18 23.33
N ASN A 2 -8.72 11.35 24.36
CA ASN A 2 -7.49 11.13 25.14
C ASN A 2 -6.58 10.12 24.43
N LEU A 3 -5.43 10.56 23.90
CA LEU A 3 -4.41 9.73 23.22
C LEU A 3 -3.49 8.95 24.19
N LYS A 4 -3.78 8.99 25.50
CA LYS A 4 -3.02 8.29 26.52
C LYS A 4 -3.36 6.79 26.50
N GLY A 5 -2.54 5.98 25.81
CA GLY A 5 -2.64 4.52 25.82
C GLY A 5 -2.24 3.80 24.53
N ARG A 6 -2.04 4.50 23.42
CA ARG A 6 -1.50 3.86 22.20
C ARG A 6 0.02 3.90 22.22
N SER A 7 0.67 2.75 22.07
CA SER A 7 2.11 2.72 21.85
C SER A 7 2.45 3.43 20.54
N PHE A 8 3.63 4.02 20.41
CA PHE A 8 4.09 4.70 19.19
C PHE A 8 3.92 3.83 17.93
N LEU A 9 4.05 2.51 18.08
CA LEU A 9 3.85 1.54 16.99
C LEU A 9 2.39 1.40 16.54
N THR A 10 1.41 1.59 17.44
CA THR A 10 -0.02 1.55 17.08
C THR A 10 -0.52 2.80 16.36
N LEU A 11 0.29 3.86 16.30
CA LEU A 11 0.00 5.06 15.51
C LEU A 11 0.43 4.93 14.04
N LEU A 12 1.16 3.88 13.68
CA LEU A 12 1.66 3.67 12.33
C LEU A 12 0.70 2.88 11.43
N ASP A 13 -0.22 2.10 12.02
CA ASP A 13 -1.10 1.18 11.30
C ASP A 13 -2.55 1.63 11.38
N PHE A 14 -3.37 1.24 10.41
CA PHE A 14 -4.82 1.31 10.51
C PHE A 14 -5.36 0.14 11.34
N THR A 15 -6.32 0.42 12.21
CA THR A 15 -7.15 -0.62 12.83
C THR A 15 -8.12 -1.22 11.79
N PRO A 16 -8.71 -2.40 12.04
CA PRO A 16 -9.73 -2.98 11.15
C PRO A 16 -10.92 -2.03 10.90
N GLU A 17 -11.34 -1.28 11.92
CA GLU A 17 -12.42 -0.30 11.83
C GLU A 17 -12.02 0.91 10.98
N GLU A 18 -10.77 1.38 11.11
CA GLU A 18 -10.21 2.46 10.29
C GLU A 18 -10.08 2.02 8.83
N ILE A 19 -9.64 0.77 8.56
CA ILE A 19 -9.61 0.20 7.21
C ILE A 19 -11.01 0.18 6.60
N THR A 20 -12.03 -0.23 7.37
CA THR A 20 -13.41 -0.29 6.91
C THR A 20 -13.92 1.11 6.55
N LYS A 21 -13.71 2.11 7.41
CA LYS A 21 -14.08 3.51 7.15
C LYS A 21 -13.36 4.07 5.93
N PHE A 22 -12.05 3.83 5.84
CA PHE A 22 -11.24 4.28 4.71
C PHE A 22 -11.75 3.71 3.39
N LYS A 23 -11.98 2.39 3.33
CA LYS A 23 -12.48 1.71 2.13
C LYS A 23 -13.88 2.19 1.75
N ALA A 24 -14.78 2.35 2.71
CA ALA A 24 -16.13 2.84 2.46
C ALA A 24 -16.13 4.24 1.85
N GLU A 25 -15.28 5.14 2.35
CA GLU A 25 -15.15 6.49 1.80
C GLU A 25 -14.48 6.47 0.41
N ALA A 26 -13.42 5.65 0.24
CA ALA A 26 -12.65 5.59 -1.01
C ALA A 26 -13.47 5.18 -2.24
N VAL A 27 -14.53 4.37 -2.06
CA VAL A 27 -15.39 3.88 -3.14
C VAL A 27 -16.65 4.74 -3.36
N ARG A 28 -16.79 5.86 -2.65
CA ARG A 28 -17.97 6.74 -2.80
C ARG A 28 -18.05 7.32 -4.20
N THR A 29 -19.29 7.45 -4.67
CA THR A 29 -19.63 8.04 -5.95
C THR A 29 -20.56 9.23 -5.77
N TRP A 30 -20.57 10.13 -6.76
CA TRP A 30 -21.60 11.13 -6.91
C TRP A 30 -22.94 10.46 -7.28
N GLY A 31 -24.04 11.19 -7.20
CA GLY A 31 -25.37 10.66 -7.54
C GLY A 31 -25.51 10.13 -8.97
N ASN A 32 -24.61 10.51 -9.88
CA ASN A 32 -24.52 10.01 -11.25
C ASN A 32 -23.63 8.77 -11.40
N GLY A 33 -23.14 8.19 -10.31
CA GLY A 33 -22.25 7.01 -10.30
C GLY A 33 -20.77 7.32 -10.54
N THR A 34 -20.38 8.57 -10.79
CA THR A 34 -18.97 8.94 -10.98
C THR A 34 -18.20 8.86 -9.66
N PRO A 35 -17.00 8.24 -9.62
CA PRO A 35 -16.18 8.22 -8.41
C PRO A 35 -15.84 9.63 -7.90
N ILE A 36 -16.00 9.84 -6.59
CA ILE A 36 -15.60 11.12 -5.95
C ILE A 36 -14.07 11.24 -5.94
N TYR A 37 -13.39 10.12 -5.75
CA TYR A 37 -11.93 10.06 -5.66
C TYR A 37 -11.37 9.23 -6.80
N GLN A 38 -10.78 9.90 -7.77
CA GLN A 38 -10.08 9.22 -8.86
C GLN A 38 -8.88 8.42 -8.32
N GLN A 39 -8.62 7.26 -8.92
CA GLN A 39 -7.51 6.36 -8.57
C GLN A 39 -7.58 5.84 -7.11
N ALA A 40 -8.74 5.89 -6.47
CA ALA A 40 -8.87 5.44 -5.07
C ALA A 40 -8.58 3.94 -4.91
N ALA A 41 -8.87 3.13 -5.93
CA ALA A 41 -8.54 1.71 -5.95
C ALA A 41 -7.02 1.43 -5.79
N ALA A 42 -6.16 2.40 -6.14
CA ALA A 42 -4.72 2.27 -5.94
C ALA A 42 -4.33 2.16 -4.46
N TYR A 43 -5.05 2.80 -3.56
CA TYR A 43 -4.79 2.67 -2.11
C TYR A 43 -5.22 1.29 -1.61
N THR A 44 -6.30 0.71 -2.16
CA THR A 44 -6.69 -0.68 -1.89
C THR A 44 -5.64 -1.66 -2.40
N LEU A 45 -5.10 -1.43 -3.59
CA LEU A 45 -3.97 -2.20 -4.13
C LEU A 45 -2.78 -2.15 -3.17
N MET A 46 -2.37 -0.96 -2.72
CA MET A 46 -1.25 -0.79 -1.77
C MET A 46 -1.51 -1.47 -0.42
N LEU A 47 -2.75 -1.45 0.09
CA LEU A 47 -3.14 -2.15 1.32
C LEU A 47 -3.06 -3.68 1.19
N ASN A 48 -3.13 -4.23 -0.03
CA ASN A 48 -3.15 -5.66 -0.30
C ASN A 48 -1.86 -6.21 -0.91
N THR A 49 -0.88 -5.35 -1.21
CA THR A 49 0.40 -5.72 -1.81
C THR A 49 1.61 -5.20 -1.05
N GLY A 50 1.40 -4.22 -0.17
CA GLY A 50 2.49 -3.56 0.56
C GLY A 50 3.45 -2.75 -0.31
N LEU A 51 3.07 -2.42 -1.54
CA LEU A 51 3.89 -1.59 -2.44
C LEU A 51 4.23 -0.24 -1.83
N ARG A 52 5.46 0.23 -2.04
CA ARG A 52 5.83 1.62 -1.75
C ARG A 52 5.09 2.56 -2.73
N THR A 53 4.80 3.78 -2.32
CA THR A 53 4.12 4.75 -3.18
C THR A 53 4.80 4.89 -4.55
N GLY A 54 6.12 5.00 -4.57
CA GLY A 54 6.85 5.12 -5.84
C GLY A 54 6.82 3.85 -6.68
N GLU A 55 6.75 2.68 -6.06
CA GLU A 55 6.58 1.40 -6.74
C GLU A 55 5.19 1.33 -7.38
N ALA A 56 4.12 1.62 -6.61
CA ALA A 56 2.75 1.61 -7.12
C ALA A 56 2.55 2.60 -8.28
N LEU A 57 3.06 3.83 -8.15
CA LEU A 57 2.98 4.84 -9.21
C LEU A 57 3.86 4.52 -10.43
N GLY A 58 4.83 3.62 -10.28
CA GLY A 58 5.72 3.20 -11.37
C GLY A 58 5.23 2.00 -12.16
N LEU A 59 4.13 1.34 -11.74
CA LEU A 59 3.59 0.18 -12.43
C LEU A 59 3.05 0.56 -13.81
N LEU A 60 3.43 -0.23 -14.82
CA LEU A 60 2.76 -0.25 -16.12
C LEU A 60 1.70 -1.35 -16.13
N ASN A 61 0.75 -1.26 -17.04
CA ASN A 61 -0.23 -2.31 -17.25
C ASN A 61 0.43 -3.63 -17.65
N SER A 62 1.52 -3.58 -18.44
CA SER A 62 2.33 -4.74 -18.84
C SER A 62 3.13 -5.41 -17.72
N ASP A 63 3.28 -4.77 -16.56
CA ASP A 63 3.91 -5.40 -15.39
C ASP A 63 2.97 -6.37 -14.65
N ILE A 64 1.70 -6.47 -15.06
CA ILE A 64 0.66 -7.18 -14.33
C ILE A 64 0.24 -8.43 -15.08
N ASP A 65 0.56 -9.57 -14.51
CA ASP A 65 0.11 -10.88 -14.94
C ASP A 65 -1.11 -11.31 -14.10
N LEU A 66 -2.32 -11.10 -14.63
CA LEU A 66 -3.55 -11.49 -13.95
C LEU A 66 -3.80 -12.99 -14.00
N GLU A 67 -3.28 -13.71 -15.00
CA GLU A 67 -3.42 -15.15 -15.11
C GLU A 67 -2.66 -15.86 -13.98
N ASN A 68 -1.40 -15.48 -13.77
CA ASN A 68 -0.57 -15.99 -12.69
C ASN A 68 -0.74 -15.23 -11.38
N ARG A 69 -1.55 -14.16 -11.35
CA ARG A 69 -1.79 -13.29 -10.18
C ARG A 69 -0.52 -12.72 -9.57
N VAL A 70 0.29 -12.09 -10.39
CA VAL A 70 1.60 -11.54 -10.02
C VAL A 70 1.79 -10.15 -10.62
N ILE A 71 2.45 -9.26 -9.88
CA ILE A 71 3.04 -8.00 -10.38
C ILE A 71 4.54 -8.20 -10.48
N HIS A 72 5.12 -7.99 -11.66
CA HIS A 72 6.56 -7.98 -11.91
C HIS A 72 7.13 -6.58 -11.64
N LEU A 73 7.57 -6.33 -10.42
CA LEU A 73 8.01 -5.00 -10.00
C LEU A 73 9.40 -4.67 -10.54
N GLN A 74 9.48 -3.68 -11.46
CA GLN A 74 10.70 -3.36 -12.18
C GLN A 74 11.21 -1.93 -11.97
N ARG A 75 10.31 -0.99 -11.67
CA ARG A 75 10.61 0.45 -11.61
C ARG A 75 9.88 1.17 -10.49
N GLY A 76 10.24 2.42 -10.29
CA GLY A 76 9.53 3.27 -9.35
C GLY A 76 9.59 4.75 -9.77
N VAL A 77 8.60 5.50 -9.36
CA VAL A 77 8.48 6.94 -9.58
C VAL A 77 8.98 7.72 -8.37
N LYS A 78 9.76 8.76 -8.63
CA LYS A 78 10.21 9.73 -7.62
C LYS A 78 9.93 11.14 -8.13
N GLU A 79 9.61 12.04 -7.21
CA GLU A 79 9.58 13.46 -7.48
C GLU A 79 10.91 14.08 -7.02
N VAL A 80 11.59 14.76 -7.92
CA VAL A 80 12.90 15.39 -7.65
C VAL A 80 12.82 16.88 -7.96
N PHE A 81 13.64 17.69 -7.28
CA PHE A 81 13.80 19.09 -7.65
C PHE A 81 14.54 19.20 -8.98
N ARG A 82 14.05 20.05 -9.88
CA ARG A 82 14.80 20.41 -11.09
C ARG A 82 16.06 21.17 -10.69
N ARG A 83 17.17 20.82 -11.31
CA ARG A 83 18.39 21.64 -11.23
C ARG A 83 18.18 22.91 -12.06
N GLU A 84 18.78 24.03 -11.63
CA GLU A 84 18.76 25.30 -12.34
C GLU A 84 19.14 25.12 -13.81
N GLY A 85 18.40 25.82 -14.73
CA GLY A 85 18.66 25.80 -16.16
C GLY A 85 17.58 25.17 -17.04
N THR A 86 16.47 24.68 -16.50
CA THR A 86 15.32 24.16 -17.29
C THR A 86 14.10 25.05 -17.14
N GLU A 87 13.56 25.50 -18.29
CA GLU A 87 12.34 26.30 -18.37
C GLU A 87 11.11 25.55 -17.85
N SER A 88 10.80 25.65 -16.57
CA SER A 88 9.53 25.22 -16.02
C SER A 88 9.25 25.80 -14.64
N THR A 89 8.05 26.31 -14.49
CA THR A 89 7.53 27.05 -13.35
C THR A 89 7.33 26.26 -12.05
N SER A 90 7.53 24.94 -12.00
CA SER A 90 7.24 24.12 -10.81
C SER A 90 8.44 23.42 -10.23
N GLY A 91 9.61 23.87 -10.20
CA GLY A 91 10.79 23.35 -9.44
C GLY A 91 10.93 21.83 -9.19
N ARG A 92 9.97 21.00 -9.61
CA ARG A 92 9.91 19.56 -9.38
C ARG A 92 9.51 18.80 -10.65
N GLU A 93 10.21 17.70 -10.93
CA GLU A 93 9.91 16.79 -12.03
C GLU A 93 9.69 15.35 -11.54
N VAL A 94 8.92 14.58 -12.30
CA VAL A 94 8.74 13.14 -12.07
C VAL A 94 9.89 12.42 -12.74
N LYS A 95 10.68 11.66 -11.98
CA LYS A 95 11.71 10.76 -12.50
C LYS A 95 11.30 9.31 -12.31
N ILE A 96 11.36 8.58 -13.43
CA ILE A 96 11.18 7.13 -13.44
C ILE A 96 12.59 6.52 -13.31
N GLY A 97 12.75 5.65 -12.33
CA GLY A 97 14.02 4.96 -12.10
C GLY A 97 13.86 3.45 -12.05
N LYS A 98 14.83 2.73 -12.60
CA LYS A 98 14.97 1.29 -12.32
C LYS A 98 15.19 1.12 -10.82
N LEU A 99 14.63 0.08 -10.23
CA LEU A 99 14.87 -0.24 -8.83
C LEU A 99 16.35 -0.56 -8.61
N LYS A 100 16.95 0.09 -7.60
CA LYS A 100 18.41 0.13 -7.42
C LYS A 100 19.06 -1.19 -7.02
N SER A 101 18.30 -2.11 -6.40
CA SER A 101 18.83 -3.38 -5.90
C SER A 101 18.06 -4.56 -6.46
N THR A 102 18.72 -5.70 -6.56
CA THR A 102 18.09 -6.98 -6.93
C THR A 102 16.94 -7.34 -6.00
N SER A 103 17.05 -7.01 -4.69
CA SER A 103 15.99 -7.21 -3.69
C SER A 103 14.77 -6.30 -3.89
N SER A 104 14.93 -5.18 -4.63
CA SER A 104 13.82 -4.29 -4.95
C SER A 104 13.03 -4.75 -6.18
N LYS A 105 13.68 -5.48 -7.11
CA LYS A 105 13.00 -6.18 -8.19
C LYS A 105 12.46 -7.47 -7.61
N ARG A 106 11.16 -7.64 -7.63
CA ARG A 106 10.52 -8.82 -7.07
C ARG A 106 9.17 -9.04 -7.72
N ASP A 107 8.71 -10.24 -7.62
CA ASP A 107 7.34 -10.62 -7.92
C ASP A 107 6.47 -10.41 -6.69
N VAL A 108 5.35 -9.74 -6.87
CA VAL A 108 4.39 -9.45 -5.80
C VAL A 108 3.11 -10.23 -6.08
N PRO A 109 2.78 -11.26 -5.28
CA PRO A 109 1.57 -12.05 -5.47
C PRO A 109 0.31 -11.22 -5.17
N LEU A 110 -0.76 -11.49 -5.91
CA LEU A 110 -2.03 -10.80 -5.82
C LEU A 110 -3.10 -11.66 -5.15
N ASN A 111 -3.69 -11.13 -4.08
CA ASN A 111 -4.96 -11.63 -3.57
C ASN A 111 -6.14 -11.08 -4.39
N GLN A 112 -7.36 -11.58 -4.16
CA GLN A 112 -8.53 -11.16 -4.94
C GLN A 112 -8.79 -9.65 -4.83
N ALA A 113 -8.64 -9.05 -3.65
CA ALA A 113 -8.86 -7.60 -3.47
C ALA A 113 -7.86 -6.74 -4.26
N ALA A 114 -6.62 -7.23 -4.44
CA ALA A 114 -5.62 -6.57 -5.27
C ALA A 114 -5.99 -6.69 -6.77
N VAL A 115 -6.47 -7.86 -7.20
CA VAL A 115 -6.96 -8.08 -8.58
C VAL A 115 -8.14 -7.15 -8.86
N ASP A 116 -9.13 -7.10 -7.99
CA ASP A 116 -10.32 -6.24 -8.14
C ASP A 116 -9.92 -4.74 -8.21
N ALA A 117 -8.93 -4.33 -7.41
CA ALA A 117 -8.41 -2.97 -7.45
C ALA A 117 -7.72 -2.65 -8.78
N ILE A 118 -6.96 -3.58 -9.35
CA ILE A 118 -6.32 -3.43 -10.66
C ILE A 118 -7.39 -3.30 -11.76
N LEU A 119 -8.40 -4.18 -11.75
CA LEU A 119 -9.49 -4.13 -12.72
C LEU A 119 -10.28 -2.82 -12.61
N THR A 120 -10.52 -2.32 -11.41
CA THR A 120 -11.16 -1.01 -11.18
C THR A 120 -10.31 0.13 -11.76
N LEU A 121 -9.00 0.12 -11.55
CA LEU A 121 -8.10 1.13 -12.12
C LEU A 121 -8.08 1.09 -13.63
N ARG A 122 -8.04 -0.11 -14.24
CA ARG A 122 -8.13 -0.28 -15.69
C ARG A 122 -9.48 0.16 -16.26
N ALA A 123 -10.57 -0.09 -15.55
CA ALA A 123 -11.90 0.38 -15.93
C ALA A 123 -12.03 1.91 -15.83
N GLU A 124 -11.36 2.53 -14.86
CA GLU A 124 -11.33 3.99 -14.70
C GLU A 124 -10.50 4.64 -15.81
N ARG A 125 -9.32 4.11 -16.12
CA ARG A 125 -8.41 4.60 -17.16
C ARG A 125 -7.47 3.52 -17.67
N TYR A 126 -7.46 3.33 -18.98
CA TYR A 126 -6.55 2.41 -19.66
C TYR A 126 -6.06 3.02 -20.98
N PHE A 127 -4.79 3.29 -21.06
CA PHE A 127 -4.13 3.88 -22.25
C PHE A 127 -3.22 2.87 -22.98
N GLY A 128 -3.38 1.58 -22.72
CA GLY A 128 -2.59 0.49 -23.29
C GLY A 128 -1.60 -0.14 -22.31
N GLU A 129 -0.96 -1.20 -22.74
CA GLU A 129 -0.07 -2.02 -21.90
C GLU A 129 1.15 -1.24 -21.38
N ASP A 130 1.72 -0.36 -22.20
CA ASP A 130 2.90 0.44 -21.86
C ASP A 130 2.55 1.73 -21.08
N SER A 131 1.28 1.95 -20.75
CA SER A 131 0.85 3.07 -19.93
C SER A 131 0.89 2.74 -18.43
N PRO A 132 1.07 3.75 -17.56
CA PRO A 132 0.98 3.56 -16.12
C PRO A 132 -0.40 3.04 -15.71
N LEU A 133 -0.44 2.04 -14.81
CA LEU A 133 -1.68 1.56 -14.20
C LEU A 133 -2.41 2.69 -13.45
N ILE A 134 -1.66 3.56 -12.78
CA ILE A 134 -2.15 4.71 -12.02
C ILE A 134 -1.78 5.96 -12.81
N SER A 135 -2.42 6.12 -13.98
CA SER A 135 -2.16 7.24 -14.88
C SER A 135 -2.95 8.49 -14.50
N ASP A 136 -2.47 9.65 -14.93
CA ASP A 136 -3.25 10.89 -14.91
C ASP A 136 -4.26 10.93 -16.07
N GLU A 137 -4.88 12.07 -16.30
CA GLU A 137 -5.89 12.26 -17.35
C GLU A 137 -5.32 12.21 -18.77
N HIS A 138 -4.02 12.35 -18.92
CA HIS A 138 -3.31 12.32 -20.20
C HIS A 138 -2.64 10.96 -20.48
N GLY A 139 -2.73 9.99 -19.55
CA GLY A 139 -2.04 8.71 -19.66
C GLY A 139 -0.62 8.72 -19.12
N ASP A 140 -0.19 9.83 -18.52
CA ASP A 140 1.13 9.99 -17.93
C ASP A 140 1.20 9.51 -16.47
N TYR A 141 2.41 9.42 -15.93
CA TYR A 141 2.61 9.05 -14.54
C TYR A 141 1.99 10.06 -13.57
N THR A 142 1.11 9.59 -12.72
CA THR A 142 0.54 10.40 -11.65
C THR A 142 1.63 10.95 -10.72
N ARG A 143 1.63 12.26 -10.49
CA ARG A 143 2.59 12.92 -9.60
C ARG A 143 2.38 12.48 -8.15
N PRO A 144 3.46 12.08 -7.42
CA PRO A 144 3.35 11.65 -6.02
C PRO A 144 2.66 12.65 -5.09
N VAL A 145 2.85 13.96 -5.32
CA VAL A 145 2.19 15.00 -4.52
C VAL A 145 0.68 15.01 -4.71
N ASN A 146 0.19 14.82 -5.96
CA ASN A 146 -1.24 14.79 -6.27
C ASN A 146 -1.89 13.52 -5.71
N PHE A 147 -1.22 12.38 -5.87
CA PHE A 147 -1.64 11.11 -5.29
C PHE A 147 -1.78 11.21 -3.76
N ARG A 148 -0.78 11.76 -3.06
CA ARG A 148 -0.83 11.98 -1.62
C ARG A 148 -1.95 12.94 -1.19
N LYS A 149 -2.21 14.02 -1.94
CA LYS A 149 -3.31 14.96 -1.65
C LYS A 149 -4.67 14.28 -1.70
N ARG A 150 -4.92 13.40 -2.69
CA ARG A 150 -6.17 12.64 -2.80
C ARG A 150 -6.33 11.67 -1.60
N TYR A 151 -5.28 10.98 -1.24
CA TYR A 151 -5.27 10.10 -0.05
C TYR A 151 -5.67 10.86 1.23
N TYR A 152 -5.12 12.05 1.45
CA TYR A 152 -5.44 12.86 2.61
C TYR A 152 -6.90 13.34 2.62
N ARG A 153 -7.46 13.66 1.46
CA ARG A 153 -8.90 14.00 1.34
C ARG A 153 -9.79 12.83 1.74
N ILE A 154 -9.43 11.61 1.38
CA ILE A 154 -10.17 10.41 1.79
C ILE A 154 -10.08 10.23 3.31
N LEU A 155 -8.91 10.37 3.90
CA LEU A 155 -8.75 10.27 5.36
C LEU A 155 -9.59 11.31 6.10
N GLU A 156 -9.54 12.56 5.67
CA GLU A 156 -10.30 13.66 6.24
C GLU A 156 -11.81 13.38 6.17
N ALA A 157 -12.31 13.01 4.98
CA ALA A 157 -13.73 12.72 4.77
C ALA A 157 -14.22 11.47 5.53
N ALA A 158 -13.34 10.48 5.75
CA ALA A 158 -13.61 9.31 6.56
C ALA A 158 -13.54 9.58 8.08
N GLY A 159 -13.17 10.81 8.49
CA GLY A 159 -12.97 11.17 9.90
C GLY A 159 -11.77 10.46 10.53
N LEU A 160 -10.73 10.15 9.73
CA LEU A 160 -9.53 9.46 10.17
C LEU A 160 -8.37 10.46 10.38
N GLU A 161 -7.50 10.12 11.31
CA GLU A 161 -6.26 10.87 11.52
C GLU A 161 -5.38 10.87 10.26
N GLN A 162 -4.79 12.02 9.95
CA GLN A 162 -3.90 12.16 8.81
C GLN A 162 -2.58 11.41 9.06
N ARG A 163 -2.35 10.36 8.30
CA ARG A 163 -1.14 9.53 8.31
C ARG A 163 -0.56 9.46 6.91
N GLY A 164 0.76 9.28 6.80
CA GLY A 164 1.43 9.17 5.49
C GLY A 164 1.01 7.91 4.72
N LEU A 165 1.16 7.94 3.39
CA LEU A 165 0.88 6.78 2.51
C LEU A 165 1.62 5.48 2.94
N HIS A 166 2.73 5.62 3.66
CA HIS A 166 3.50 4.47 4.16
C HIS A 166 2.72 3.64 5.19
N THR A 167 1.71 4.26 5.84
CA THR A 167 0.76 3.56 6.73
C THR A 167 0.06 2.38 6.04
N LEU A 168 -0.28 2.50 4.75
CA LEU A 168 -0.90 1.41 3.98
C LEU A 168 0.00 0.17 3.95
N ARG A 169 1.29 0.37 3.72
CA ARG A 169 2.29 -0.70 3.72
C ARG A 169 2.54 -1.26 5.12
N HIS A 170 2.59 -0.40 6.14
CA HIS A 170 2.71 -0.84 7.52
C HIS A 170 1.51 -1.70 7.92
N THR A 171 0.30 -1.26 7.62
CA THR A 171 -0.93 -2.00 7.87
C THR A 171 -0.92 -3.37 7.20
N PHE A 172 -0.50 -3.46 5.93
CA PHE A 172 -0.35 -4.73 5.23
C PHE A 172 0.61 -5.67 5.98
N ALA A 173 1.80 -5.18 6.31
CA ALA A 173 2.82 -5.99 6.98
C ALA A 173 2.40 -6.44 8.39
N THR A 174 1.84 -5.53 9.19
CA THR A 174 1.34 -5.83 10.53
C THR A 174 0.25 -6.89 10.51
N ASN A 175 -0.70 -6.79 9.57
CA ASN A 175 -1.77 -7.77 9.43
C ASN A 175 -1.21 -9.15 9.04
N LEU A 176 -0.24 -9.24 8.16
CA LEU A 176 0.37 -10.52 7.77
C LEU A 176 1.14 -11.16 8.92
N VAL A 177 1.89 -10.39 9.71
CA VAL A 177 2.65 -10.92 10.85
C VAL A 177 1.72 -11.32 12.00
N ASN A 178 0.76 -10.47 12.36
CA ASN A 178 -0.16 -10.73 13.48
C ASN A 178 -1.28 -11.72 13.12
N GLY A 179 -1.48 -11.98 11.84
CA GLY A 179 -2.47 -12.92 11.32
C GLY A 179 -3.79 -12.25 10.93
N VAL A 180 -4.36 -12.79 9.86
CA VAL A 180 -5.66 -12.38 9.32
C VAL A 180 -6.64 -13.52 9.52
N LYS A 181 -7.81 -13.19 10.12
CA LYS A 181 -8.90 -14.13 10.29
C LYS A 181 -9.48 -14.51 8.92
N GLN A 182 -9.50 -15.81 8.63
CA GLN A 182 -10.03 -16.37 7.40
C GLN A 182 -11.53 -16.66 7.54
N PRO A 183 -12.27 -16.78 6.41
CA PRO A 183 -13.58 -17.40 6.43
C PRO A 183 -13.49 -18.78 7.09
N GLY A 184 -14.32 -19.05 8.12
CA GLY A 184 -14.20 -20.27 8.93
C GLY A 184 -13.44 -20.11 10.25
N GLY A 185 -12.96 -18.88 10.56
CA GLY A 185 -12.43 -18.52 11.88
C GLY A 185 -10.95 -18.80 12.11
N THR A 186 -10.29 -19.51 11.21
CA THR A 186 -8.83 -19.77 11.28
C THR A 186 -8.03 -18.48 11.11
N ILE A 187 -6.98 -18.30 11.90
CA ILE A 187 -6.04 -17.18 11.74
C ILE A 187 -4.82 -17.68 10.95
N ARG A 188 -4.52 -17.02 9.84
CA ARG A 188 -3.29 -17.26 9.07
C ARG A 188 -2.33 -16.09 9.24
N SER A 189 -1.09 -16.38 9.56
CA SER A 189 0.01 -15.41 9.68
C SER A 189 1.22 -15.88 8.89
N LEU A 190 2.07 -14.94 8.52
CA LEU A 190 3.38 -15.20 7.92
C LEU A 190 4.48 -14.88 8.94
N SER A 191 5.60 -15.56 8.83
CA SER A 191 6.77 -15.22 9.63
C SER A 191 7.30 -13.83 9.23
N PRO A 192 7.98 -13.11 10.14
CA PRO A 192 8.60 -11.81 9.82
C PRO A 192 9.52 -11.89 8.60
N ARG A 193 10.23 -13.01 8.42
CA ARG A 193 11.09 -13.25 7.27
C ARG A 193 10.30 -13.30 5.95
N GLN A 194 9.19 -14.04 5.91
CA GLN A 194 8.34 -14.12 4.73
C GLN A 194 7.74 -12.76 4.38
N VAL A 195 7.34 -11.97 5.39
CA VAL A 195 6.84 -10.60 5.17
C VAL A 195 7.96 -9.68 4.66
N ALA A 196 9.18 -9.81 5.19
CA ALA A 196 10.35 -9.05 4.70
C ALA A 196 10.63 -9.34 3.22
N ASP A 197 10.59 -10.62 2.82
CA ASP A 197 10.78 -11.05 1.43
C ASP A 197 9.70 -10.47 0.51
N LEU A 198 8.41 -10.55 0.89
CA LEU A 198 7.30 -9.92 0.15
C LEU A 198 7.47 -8.41 -0.01
N LEU A 199 7.94 -7.75 1.02
CA LEU A 199 8.15 -6.30 1.02
C LEU A 199 9.43 -5.88 0.30
N GLY A 200 10.36 -6.79 0.02
CA GLY A 200 11.68 -6.47 -0.51
C GLY A 200 12.52 -5.68 0.49
N HIS A 201 12.50 -6.10 1.77
CA HIS A 201 13.44 -5.64 2.79
C HIS A 201 14.75 -6.42 2.67
N SER A 202 15.87 -5.74 2.83
CA SER A 202 17.19 -6.40 2.79
C SER A 202 17.44 -7.32 3.98
N THR A 203 16.76 -7.04 5.12
CA THR A 203 16.86 -7.84 6.36
C THR A 203 15.48 -8.01 7.00
N SER A 204 15.29 -9.10 7.76
CA SER A 204 14.07 -9.32 8.56
C SER A 204 14.00 -8.41 9.79
N GLU A 205 15.14 -7.88 10.27
CA GLU A 205 15.23 -7.02 11.46
C GLU A 205 14.28 -5.85 11.42
N ILE A 206 14.16 -5.19 10.25
CA ILE A 206 13.21 -4.08 10.06
C ILE A 206 11.78 -4.58 10.25
N THR A 207 11.44 -5.76 9.72
CA THR A 207 10.12 -6.36 9.86
C THR A 207 9.85 -6.77 11.31
N GLU A 208 10.82 -7.36 11.97
CA GLU A 208 10.71 -7.76 13.38
C GLU A 208 10.55 -6.56 14.31
N LEU A 209 11.35 -5.51 14.08
CA LEU A 209 11.32 -4.31 14.92
C LEU A 209 9.98 -3.55 14.83
N TYR A 210 9.40 -3.44 13.62
CA TYR A 210 8.23 -2.60 13.38
C TYR A 210 6.89 -3.34 13.41
N TYR A 211 6.88 -4.66 13.08
CA TYR A 211 5.62 -5.37 12.84
C TYR A 211 5.33 -6.47 13.86
N VAL A 212 6.34 -7.00 14.55
CA VAL A 212 6.11 -7.97 15.62
C VAL A 212 5.68 -7.24 16.87
N LYS A 213 4.39 -7.22 17.17
CA LYS A 213 3.90 -6.81 18.48
C LYS A 213 4.38 -7.83 19.50
N LYS A 214 5.02 -7.37 20.58
CA LYS A 214 5.27 -8.20 21.77
C LYS A 214 3.91 -8.50 22.41
N ASP A 215 3.24 -9.52 21.89
CA ASP A 215 1.99 -10.01 22.47
C ASP A 215 2.35 -10.94 23.63
N THR A 216 2.52 -10.30 24.80
CA THR A 216 2.80 -11.01 26.05
C THR A 216 1.66 -11.94 26.45
N SER A 217 0.42 -11.70 26.02
CA SER A 217 -0.72 -12.59 26.30
C SER A 217 -0.61 -13.88 25.49
N ARG A 218 -0.17 -13.80 24.23
CA ARG A 218 0.10 -14.97 23.40
C ARG A 218 1.27 -15.81 23.94
N LEU A 219 2.35 -15.15 24.43
CA LEU A 219 3.47 -15.81 25.07
C LEU A 219 3.06 -16.48 26.38
N ALA A 220 2.22 -15.84 27.18
CA ALA A 220 1.66 -16.42 28.41
C ALA A 220 0.82 -17.67 28.12
N GLY A 221 -0.01 -17.65 27.07
CA GLY A 221 -0.79 -18.81 26.63
C GLY A 221 0.07 -19.97 26.15
N ILE A 222 1.17 -19.67 25.46
CA ILE A 222 2.16 -20.70 25.05
C ILE A 222 2.87 -21.26 26.27
N LEU A 223 3.35 -20.39 27.18
CA LEU A 223 4.06 -20.83 28.40
C LEU A 223 3.18 -21.64 29.35
N ALA A 224 1.89 -21.36 29.43
CA ALA A 224 0.95 -22.15 30.22
C ALA A 224 0.84 -23.63 29.77
N GLY A 225 1.21 -23.92 28.51
CA GLY A 225 1.28 -25.29 27.97
C GLY A 225 2.63 -25.98 28.21
N PHE A 226 3.65 -25.28 28.70
CA PHE A 226 4.95 -25.86 29.06
C PHE A 226 5.03 -26.00 30.57
N ALA A 227 4.54 -27.15 31.09
CA ALA A 227 4.90 -27.58 32.44
C ALA A 227 6.32 -28.20 32.41
N LEU A 228 7.29 -27.55 33.09
CA LEU A 228 8.60 -28.08 33.35
C LEU A 228 8.55 -29.00 34.58
#